data_c08fea717bf3dcce137a84eee2a1da6c
#
_entry.id   c08fea717bf3dcce137a84eee2a1da6c
#
_cell.length_a   1.000
_cell.length_b   1.000
_cell.length_c   1.000
_cell.angle_alpha   90.00
_cell.angle_beta   90.00
_cell.angle_gamma   90.00
#
_symmetry.space_group_name_H-M   'P 1'
#
loop_
_entity.id
_entity.type
_entity.pdbx_description
1 polymer ?
#
loop_
_entity_poly.entity_id
_entity_poly.type
_entity_poly.pdbx_seq_one_letter_code
_entity_poly.pdbx_strand_id
1 'polypeptide(L)'
;MRYNDEARDFVLTATGDIFITRKLSPYTEPAYRELWQVLQSGDVRFTNLEMLIHEFVGHPVAESGGTYTQTDPTVISELQWAGFNLLARANNHSLDYSIEGLRRTSQLLDQAGFCHAGVGENLADARSARYLDLDQGRVGFLAACSTFASFGRAGEQRPDSVGRPGLNPVRYQTYYVVSPEQLAALRQISESVGNEARKRRAIQNGWGRPDKVGEVTIAGTRFVAGERPGTYTEVNQDDLQGNVKWISDAKRQSDFVVYSMHWHEGGSTPEQPATFHFDYAHACIDAGVDAFIGHGPHIMRGIEIYQGKPIFYSLGNFVFQNETVRKLPADVYEKTGLDHYATPADYYDRRSLGDQRGFPAQAKYWESVLPKCRYQGGELVECLLYPVTLGFGKRRTVRGRPMLAKGDLAEQILKQIIQLSAPFGTQISIENGIGVVRL
;
A
#
# COMPACT_ATOMS: atom_id res chain seq x y z
N MET A 1 19.87 7.76 33.35
CA MET A 1 20.75 8.62 32.53
C MET A 1 19.93 9.01 31.30
N ARG A 2 19.74 10.29 31.03
CA ARG A 2 19.29 10.77 29.75
C ARG A 2 20.53 10.81 28.87
N TYR A 3 20.57 10.01 27.82
CA TYR A 3 21.56 10.14 26.78
C TYR A 3 21.28 11.49 26.09
N ASN A 4 22.18 12.44 26.16
CA ASN A 4 22.20 13.66 25.35
C ASN A 4 22.79 13.23 23.98
N ASP A 5 22.04 12.46 23.21
CA ASP A 5 22.38 12.24 21.83
C ASP A 5 21.47 13.14 21.00
N GLU A 6 22.05 14.01 20.20
CA GLU A 6 21.30 14.89 19.32
C GLU A 6 20.65 14.02 18.23
N ALA A 7 19.36 14.22 18.01
CA ALA A 7 18.66 13.58 16.92
C ALA A 7 19.34 13.95 15.60
N ARG A 8 19.59 12.95 14.75
CA ARG A 8 20.42 13.11 13.55
C ARG A 8 19.60 13.63 12.37
N ASP A 9 20.30 14.16 11.39
CA ASP A 9 19.73 14.60 10.13
C ASP A 9 19.55 13.42 9.18
N PHE A 10 18.39 13.33 8.53
CA PHE A 10 18.07 12.33 7.53
C PHE A 10 17.43 12.96 6.29
N VAL A 11 17.70 12.38 5.13
CA VAL A 11 16.95 12.66 3.90
C VAL A 11 16.20 11.39 3.50
N LEU A 12 14.87 11.45 3.55
CA LEU A 12 13.98 10.41 3.06
C LEU A 12 13.54 10.73 1.63
N THR A 13 13.72 9.80 0.71
CA THR A 13 13.03 9.77 -0.57
C THR A 13 12.08 8.58 -0.60
N ALA A 14 10.86 8.79 -1.04
CA ALA A 14 9.85 7.74 -1.06
C ALA A 14 9.16 7.64 -2.41
N THR A 15 8.76 6.43 -2.76
CA THR A 15 7.98 6.13 -3.96
C THR A 15 6.79 5.25 -3.60
N GLY A 16 5.79 5.20 -4.48
CA GLY A 16 4.65 4.31 -4.34
C GLY A 16 4.95 2.87 -4.81
N ASP A 17 3.98 2.30 -5.52
CA ASP A 17 4.01 0.90 -5.93
C ASP A 17 4.99 0.67 -7.07
N ILE A 18 5.83 -0.39 -6.93
CA ILE A 18 6.67 -0.86 -8.03
C ILE A 18 6.32 -2.28 -8.45
N PHE A 19 6.11 -2.43 -9.76
CA PHE A 19 6.02 -3.71 -10.43
C PHE A 19 6.93 -3.72 -11.65
N ILE A 20 8.08 -4.39 -11.56
CA ILE A 20 9.16 -4.40 -12.55
C ILE A 20 9.18 -5.73 -13.29
N THR A 21 8.96 -5.74 -14.59
CA THR A 21 9.07 -6.92 -15.46
C THR A 21 10.08 -6.73 -16.59
N ARG A 22 10.56 -5.50 -16.78
CA ARG A 22 11.56 -5.11 -17.78
C ARG A 22 12.67 -4.32 -17.11
N LYS A 23 13.87 -4.41 -17.67
CA LYS A 23 15.02 -3.66 -17.15
C LYS A 23 14.78 -2.16 -17.09
N LEU A 24 15.28 -1.52 -16.05
CA LEU A 24 15.26 -0.06 -15.82
C LEU A 24 16.60 0.57 -16.20
N SER A 25 17.71 -0.10 -15.89
CA SER A 25 19.08 0.39 -16.03
C SER A 25 19.53 0.81 -17.44
N PRO A 26 18.99 0.28 -18.56
CA PRO A 26 19.49 0.63 -19.90
C PRO A 26 19.12 2.03 -20.39
N TYR A 27 18.20 2.71 -19.73
CA TYR A 27 17.66 3.97 -20.22
C TYR A 27 18.50 5.18 -19.81
N THR A 28 18.63 6.15 -20.73
CA THR A 28 19.59 7.25 -20.59
C THR A 28 19.00 8.64 -20.80
N GLU A 29 17.69 8.75 -21.03
CA GLU A 29 17.02 10.03 -21.25
C GLU A 29 17.24 10.97 -20.04
N PRO A 30 17.48 12.27 -20.27
CA PRO A 30 17.81 13.20 -19.17
C PRO A 30 16.78 13.22 -18.05
N ALA A 31 15.49 13.33 -18.35
CA ALA A 31 14.41 13.36 -17.35
C ALA A 31 14.27 12.02 -16.58
N TYR A 32 14.66 10.90 -17.21
CA TYR A 32 14.73 9.60 -16.57
C TYR A 32 15.87 9.55 -15.54
N ARG A 33 17.08 9.93 -15.95
CA ARG A 33 18.24 9.93 -15.07
C ARG A 33 18.11 10.92 -13.91
N GLU A 34 17.59 12.11 -14.19
CA GLU A 34 17.34 13.14 -13.20
C GLU A 34 16.45 12.63 -12.05
N LEU A 35 15.36 11.90 -12.37
CA LEU A 35 14.48 11.31 -11.38
C LEU A 35 15.21 10.30 -10.47
N TRP A 36 16.02 9.41 -11.06
CA TRP A 36 16.79 8.44 -10.27
C TRP A 36 17.86 9.12 -9.41
N GLN A 37 18.48 10.21 -9.89
CA GLN A 37 19.39 11.01 -9.07
C GLN A 37 18.69 11.65 -7.87
N VAL A 38 17.45 12.13 -8.05
CA VAL A 38 16.63 12.63 -6.92
C VAL A 38 16.38 11.50 -5.93
N LEU A 39 15.94 10.33 -6.36
CA LEU A 39 15.71 9.19 -5.48
C LEU A 39 16.99 8.81 -4.72
N GLN A 40 18.12 8.67 -5.44
CA GLN A 40 19.41 8.26 -4.88
C GLN A 40 20.05 9.29 -3.98
N SER A 41 19.56 10.54 -3.97
CA SER A 41 20.04 11.61 -3.06
C SER A 41 19.49 11.46 -1.63
N GLY A 42 18.56 10.54 -1.37
CA GLY A 42 18.09 10.20 -0.03
C GLY A 42 19.04 9.25 0.69
N ASP A 43 19.13 9.36 2.01
CA ASP A 43 19.78 8.37 2.87
C ASP A 43 18.86 7.13 3.00
N VAL A 44 17.56 7.39 3.21
CA VAL A 44 16.48 6.40 3.25
C VAL A 44 15.71 6.46 1.93
N ARG A 45 15.71 5.36 1.18
CA ARG A 45 15.13 5.27 -0.17
C ARG A 45 14.08 4.18 -0.21
N PHE A 46 12.84 4.58 -0.02
CA PHE A 46 11.69 3.70 0.18
C PHE A 46 10.93 3.41 -1.10
N THR A 47 10.40 2.17 -1.21
CA THR A 47 9.35 1.78 -2.16
C THR A 47 8.48 0.63 -1.63
N ASN A 48 7.25 0.49 -2.17
CA ASN A 48 6.46 -0.73 -2.01
C ASN A 48 6.77 -1.72 -3.14
N LEU A 49 7.30 -2.88 -2.78
CA LEU A 49 7.56 -3.98 -3.71
C LEU A 49 6.26 -4.78 -3.92
N GLU A 50 5.41 -4.35 -4.86
CA GLU A 50 4.10 -4.96 -5.14
C GLU A 50 4.21 -6.13 -6.11
N MET A 51 5.20 -6.97 -5.89
CA MET A 51 5.45 -8.16 -6.71
C MET A 51 6.25 -9.21 -5.94
N LEU A 52 6.13 -10.46 -6.36
CA LEU A 52 7.01 -11.53 -5.95
C LEU A 52 8.18 -11.68 -6.91
N ILE A 53 9.35 -12.04 -6.37
CA ILE A 53 10.59 -12.26 -7.12
C ILE A 53 10.98 -13.72 -6.93
N HIS A 54 10.78 -14.54 -7.96
CA HIS A 54 11.15 -15.96 -7.91
C HIS A 54 11.13 -16.61 -9.30
N GLU A 55 11.67 -17.82 -9.42
CA GLU A 55 11.78 -18.63 -10.63
C GLU A 55 10.52 -19.44 -10.93
N PHE A 56 9.32 -18.90 -10.68
CA PHE A 56 8.04 -19.60 -10.73
C PHE A 56 7.96 -20.79 -9.78
N VAL A 57 8.49 -20.64 -8.56
CA VAL A 57 8.30 -21.58 -7.46
C VAL A 57 6.93 -21.33 -6.81
N GLY A 58 6.40 -22.36 -6.14
CA GLY A 58 5.08 -22.31 -5.53
C GLY A 58 3.93 -22.45 -6.52
N HIS A 59 2.73 -22.52 -5.99
CA HIS A 59 1.49 -22.60 -6.77
C HIS A 59 0.78 -21.25 -6.75
N PRO A 60 0.20 -20.81 -7.89
CA PRO A 60 -0.66 -19.63 -7.87
C PRO A 60 -1.85 -19.90 -6.94
N VAL A 61 -2.19 -18.92 -6.12
CA VAL A 61 -3.35 -19.01 -5.24
C VAL A 61 -4.64 -18.81 -6.04
N ALA A 62 -5.78 -19.29 -5.51
CA ALA A 62 -7.07 -19.20 -6.22
C ALA A 62 -7.59 -17.76 -6.34
N GLU A 63 -7.15 -16.86 -5.46
CA GLU A 63 -7.56 -15.45 -5.42
C GLU A 63 -6.33 -14.57 -5.31
N SER A 64 -6.05 -13.76 -6.35
CA SER A 64 -5.08 -12.67 -6.32
C SER A 64 -5.79 -11.34 -6.16
N GLY A 65 -5.08 -10.34 -5.63
CA GLY A 65 -5.56 -8.95 -5.52
C GLY A 65 -5.78 -8.24 -6.86
N GLY A 66 -5.60 -8.93 -7.96
CA GLY A 66 -5.79 -8.39 -9.30
C GLY A 66 -5.13 -9.26 -10.36
N THR A 67 -3.97 -8.86 -10.85
CA THR A 67 -3.09 -9.68 -11.72
C THR A 67 -2.08 -10.38 -10.82
N TYR A 68 -1.78 -11.64 -11.09
CA TYR A 68 -0.70 -12.34 -10.38
C TYR A 68 0.64 -11.68 -10.69
N THR A 69 1.28 -11.12 -9.67
CA THR A 69 2.50 -10.33 -9.82
C THR A 69 3.73 -11.17 -9.51
N GLN A 70 4.45 -11.56 -10.57
CA GLN A 70 5.69 -12.30 -10.44
C GLN A 70 6.72 -11.75 -11.43
N THR A 71 7.97 -11.69 -11.01
CA THR A 71 9.10 -11.31 -11.85
C THR A 71 10.31 -12.21 -11.61
N ASP A 72 11.19 -12.24 -12.60
CA ASP A 72 12.43 -13.02 -12.58
C ASP A 72 13.44 -12.47 -11.57
N PRO A 73 14.25 -13.30 -10.87
CA PRO A 73 15.28 -12.86 -9.93
C PRO A 73 16.30 -11.86 -10.48
N THR A 74 16.47 -11.76 -11.80
CA THR A 74 17.34 -10.74 -12.41
C THR A 74 16.91 -9.30 -12.08
N VAL A 75 15.67 -9.09 -11.62
CA VAL A 75 15.19 -7.77 -11.18
C VAL A 75 15.89 -7.27 -9.91
N ILE A 76 16.51 -8.15 -9.14
CA ILE A 76 17.29 -7.77 -7.95
C ILE A 76 18.38 -6.76 -8.33
N SER A 77 19.09 -6.99 -9.44
CA SER A 77 20.11 -6.04 -9.92
C SER A 77 19.52 -4.70 -10.35
N GLU A 78 18.28 -4.69 -10.82
CA GLU A 78 17.58 -3.44 -11.18
C GLU A 78 17.15 -2.65 -9.93
N LEU A 79 16.74 -3.33 -8.85
CA LEU A 79 16.45 -2.70 -7.55
C LEU A 79 17.72 -2.10 -6.93
N GLN A 80 18.85 -2.81 -7.03
CA GLN A 80 20.17 -2.32 -6.58
C GLN A 80 20.61 -1.11 -7.41
N TRP A 81 20.49 -1.19 -8.75
CA TRP A 81 20.81 -0.08 -9.66
C TRP A 81 19.94 1.16 -9.35
N ALA A 82 18.65 0.97 -9.08
CA ALA A 82 17.74 2.03 -8.68
C ALA A 82 18.15 2.70 -7.36
N GLY A 83 18.84 1.96 -6.49
CA GLY A 83 19.38 2.45 -5.24
C GLY A 83 18.41 2.36 -4.06
N PHE A 84 17.30 1.62 -4.17
CA PHE A 84 16.41 1.37 -3.04
C PHE A 84 17.14 0.68 -1.89
N ASN A 85 16.78 1.02 -0.63
CA ASN A 85 17.30 0.35 0.55
C ASN A 85 16.22 -0.02 1.57
N LEU A 86 14.97 0.47 1.39
CA LEU A 86 13.81 0.11 2.21
C LEU A 86 12.67 -0.40 1.32
N LEU A 87 12.26 -1.67 1.49
CA LEU A 87 11.26 -2.33 0.65
C LEU A 87 10.06 -2.81 1.48
N ALA A 88 8.88 -2.21 1.31
CA ALA A 88 7.66 -2.76 1.89
C ALA A 88 7.24 -4.04 1.15
N ARG A 89 6.81 -5.04 1.91
CA ARG A 89 6.42 -6.36 1.40
C ARG A 89 5.00 -6.75 1.76
N ALA A 90 4.34 -6.01 2.68
CA ALA A 90 2.95 -6.23 3.03
C ALA A 90 2.05 -5.56 2.00
N ASN A 91 1.54 -6.32 1.05
CA ASN A 91 0.57 -5.89 0.03
C ASN A 91 -0.31 -7.05 -0.42
N ASN A 92 -1.34 -6.77 -1.23
CA ASN A 92 -2.30 -7.76 -1.72
C ASN A 92 -1.69 -8.85 -2.59
N HIS A 93 -0.47 -8.65 -3.09
CA HIS A 93 0.28 -9.59 -3.94
C HIS A 93 1.34 -10.41 -3.20
N SER A 94 1.47 -10.24 -1.88
CA SER A 94 2.52 -10.91 -1.08
C SER A 94 2.50 -12.43 -1.15
N LEU A 95 1.35 -13.04 -1.50
CA LEU A 95 1.15 -14.48 -1.56
C LEU A 95 0.58 -14.97 -2.89
N ASP A 96 0.67 -14.23 -3.97
CA ASP A 96 0.14 -14.64 -5.30
C ASP A 96 0.63 -16.04 -5.74
N TYR A 97 1.81 -16.46 -5.29
CA TYR A 97 2.40 -17.78 -5.52
C TYR A 97 2.67 -18.52 -4.21
N SER A 98 1.68 -18.50 -3.30
CA SER A 98 1.69 -19.22 -2.03
C SER A 98 2.84 -18.80 -1.08
N ILE A 99 3.04 -19.55 -0.01
CA ILE A 99 4.09 -19.34 0.98
C ILE A 99 5.49 -19.52 0.35
N GLU A 100 5.62 -20.41 -0.62
CA GLU A 100 6.88 -20.68 -1.33
C GLU A 100 7.36 -19.44 -2.09
N GLY A 101 6.46 -18.75 -2.81
CA GLY A 101 6.78 -17.50 -3.51
C GLY A 101 7.15 -16.37 -2.54
N LEU A 102 6.41 -16.24 -1.42
CA LEU A 102 6.71 -15.29 -0.35
C LEU A 102 8.11 -15.53 0.23
N ARG A 103 8.42 -16.78 0.62
CA ARG A 103 9.73 -17.17 1.21
C ARG A 103 10.87 -16.97 0.23
N ARG A 104 10.68 -17.41 -1.03
CA ARG A 104 11.72 -17.27 -2.06
C ARG A 104 12.07 -15.81 -2.31
N THR A 105 11.06 -14.94 -2.36
CA THR A 105 11.26 -13.50 -2.50
C THR A 105 12.02 -12.93 -1.30
N SER A 106 11.64 -13.29 -0.06
CA SER A 106 12.37 -12.86 1.14
C SER A 106 13.83 -13.31 1.11
N GLN A 107 14.08 -14.58 0.78
CA GLN A 107 15.44 -15.12 0.68
C GLN A 107 16.31 -14.36 -0.33
N LEU A 108 15.76 -14.01 -1.50
CA LEU A 108 16.49 -13.25 -2.52
C LEU A 108 16.81 -11.83 -2.08
N LEU A 109 15.89 -11.16 -1.39
CA LEU A 109 16.10 -9.83 -0.83
C LEU A 109 17.14 -9.83 0.29
N ASP A 110 17.08 -10.82 1.20
CA ASP A 110 18.07 -11.01 2.27
C ASP A 110 19.47 -11.23 1.69
N GLN A 111 19.61 -12.11 0.69
CA GLN A 111 20.87 -12.37 0.00
C GLN A 111 21.44 -11.15 -0.70
N ALA A 112 20.59 -10.25 -1.16
CA ALA A 112 20.97 -8.99 -1.81
C ALA A 112 21.20 -7.83 -0.82
N GLY A 113 20.97 -8.04 0.49
CA GLY A 113 21.20 -7.07 1.55
C GLY A 113 20.13 -5.98 1.66
N PHE A 114 18.92 -6.21 1.15
CA PHE A 114 17.82 -5.26 1.28
C PHE A 114 17.17 -5.31 2.67
N CYS A 115 16.91 -4.14 3.26
CA CYS A 115 16.02 -4.03 4.41
C CYS A 115 14.56 -4.09 3.92
N HIS A 116 13.82 -5.15 4.32
CA HIS A 116 12.42 -5.32 3.93
C HIS A 116 11.54 -5.77 5.11
N ALA A 117 10.28 -5.32 5.14
CA ALA A 117 9.35 -5.56 6.25
C ALA A 117 7.92 -5.86 5.79
N GLY A 118 7.12 -6.38 6.72
CA GLY A 118 5.67 -6.55 6.55
C GLY A 118 5.22 -7.96 6.19
N VAL A 119 6.15 -8.92 6.05
CA VAL A 119 5.86 -10.35 5.89
C VAL A 119 6.73 -11.16 6.83
N GLY A 120 6.28 -12.36 7.19
CA GLY A 120 7.03 -13.21 8.10
C GLY A 120 6.49 -14.63 8.21
N GLU A 121 7.16 -15.46 8.99
CA GLU A 121 6.80 -16.86 9.24
C GLU A 121 5.61 -17.00 10.22
N ASN A 122 5.31 -15.94 10.95
CA ASN A 122 4.15 -15.80 11.83
C ASN A 122 3.81 -14.33 12.04
N LEU A 123 2.76 -14.03 12.78
CA LEU A 123 2.29 -12.66 12.99
C LEU A 123 3.30 -11.77 13.72
N ALA A 124 4.00 -12.31 14.72
CA ALA A 124 5.02 -11.55 15.44
C ALA A 124 6.19 -11.18 14.52
N ASP A 125 6.64 -12.11 13.67
CA ASP A 125 7.70 -11.87 12.67
C ASP A 125 7.24 -10.87 11.60
N ALA A 126 6.02 -11.00 11.07
CA ALA A 126 5.46 -10.07 10.07
C ALA A 126 5.27 -8.64 10.59
N ARG A 127 4.98 -8.47 11.90
CA ARG A 127 4.84 -7.17 12.58
C ARG A 127 6.16 -6.59 13.05
N SER A 128 7.20 -7.41 13.21
CA SER A 128 8.47 -6.95 13.78
C SER A 128 9.13 -5.88 12.91
N ALA A 129 9.74 -4.89 13.58
CA ALA A 129 10.56 -3.90 12.89
C ALA A 129 11.78 -4.57 12.26
N ARG A 130 12.16 -4.09 11.10
CA ARG A 130 13.48 -4.32 10.49
C ARG A 130 14.30 -3.05 10.65
N TYR A 131 15.60 -3.17 10.68
CA TYR A 131 16.48 -2.04 10.95
C TYR A 131 17.48 -1.86 9.82
N LEU A 132 17.65 -0.61 9.41
CA LEU A 132 18.68 -0.17 8.47
C LEU A 132 19.64 0.72 9.22
N ASP A 133 20.89 0.26 9.38
CA ASP A 133 21.96 1.04 10.00
C ASP A 133 22.66 1.89 8.93
N LEU A 134 22.71 3.21 9.15
CA LEU A 134 23.34 4.21 8.28
C LEU A 134 24.32 5.03 9.08
N ASP A 135 25.20 5.78 8.42
CA ASP A 135 26.14 6.71 9.10
C ASP A 135 25.37 7.78 9.89
N GLN A 136 24.17 8.14 9.44
CA GLN A 136 23.30 9.13 10.09
C GLN A 136 22.57 8.57 11.33
N GLY A 137 22.50 7.24 11.50
CA GLY A 137 21.82 6.57 12.59
C GLY A 137 21.04 5.36 12.13
N ARG A 138 20.25 4.78 13.03
CA ARG A 138 19.44 3.59 12.79
C ARG A 138 18.02 3.97 12.41
N VAL A 139 17.53 3.38 11.31
CA VAL A 139 16.15 3.51 10.83
C VAL A 139 15.37 2.25 11.18
N GLY A 140 14.27 2.40 11.93
CA GLY A 140 13.29 1.35 12.16
C GLY A 140 12.26 1.34 11.02
N PHE A 141 11.97 0.18 10.48
CA PHE A 141 11.05 0.03 9.36
C PHE A 141 10.00 -1.05 9.63
N LEU A 142 8.73 -0.68 9.46
CA LEU A 142 7.58 -1.58 9.60
C LEU A 142 6.65 -1.39 8.40
N ALA A 143 5.92 -2.46 8.05
CA ALA A 143 4.93 -2.39 6.97
C ALA A 143 3.71 -3.25 7.30
N ALA A 144 2.53 -2.84 6.81
CA ALA A 144 1.27 -3.55 6.98
C ALA A 144 0.36 -3.39 5.75
N CYS A 145 -0.69 -4.20 5.70
CA CYS A 145 -1.66 -4.18 4.59
C CYS A 145 -3.08 -4.37 5.13
N SER A 146 -4.05 -3.61 4.58
CA SER A 146 -5.49 -3.82 4.85
C SER A 146 -6.20 -4.58 3.72
N THR A 147 -5.68 -4.50 2.50
CA THR A 147 -6.25 -5.16 1.31
C THR A 147 -5.57 -6.49 1.06
N PHE A 148 -6.18 -7.58 1.49
CA PHE A 148 -5.62 -8.93 1.30
C PHE A 148 -6.72 -10.01 1.30
N ALA A 149 -6.48 -11.11 0.62
CA ALA A 149 -7.28 -12.30 0.76
C ALA A 149 -7.08 -12.92 2.16
N SER A 150 -8.12 -13.47 2.77
CA SER A 150 -8.12 -13.91 4.18
C SER A 150 -7.02 -14.92 4.52
N PHE A 151 -6.61 -15.74 3.55
CA PHE A 151 -5.52 -16.72 3.70
C PHE A 151 -4.13 -16.07 3.74
N GLY A 152 -3.97 -14.84 3.20
CA GLY A 152 -2.69 -14.16 3.07
C GLY A 152 -2.15 -13.56 4.36
N ARG A 153 -2.98 -13.40 5.39
CA ARG A 153 -2.56 -12.85 6.68
C ARG A 153 -1.70 -13.82 7.48
N ALA A 154 -0.65 -13.30 8.09
CA ALA A 154 0.12 -14.04 9.08
C ALA A 154 -0.76 -14.44 10.28
N GLY A 155 -0.50 -15.59 10.87
CA GLY A 155 -1.20 -16.10 12.04
C GLY A 155 -0.29 -16.12 13.26
N GLU A 156 -0.90 -15.90 14.43
CA GLU A 156 -0.19 -15.92 15.71
C GLU A 156 0.37 -17.33 16.02
N GLN A 157 1.51 -17.36 16.66
CA GLN A 157 2.10 -18.60 17.19
C GLN A 157 1.69 -18.80 18.64
N ARG A 158 1.48 -20.04 19.03
CA ARG A 158 1.22 -20.46 20.42
C ARG A 158 2.28 -21.46 20.88
N PRO A 159 2.40 -21.73 22.19
CA PRO A 159 3.31 -22.77 22.68
C PRO A 159 3.03 -24.16 22.13
N ASP A 160 1.77 -24.43 21.75
CA ASP A 160 1.27 -25.73 21.29
C ASP A 160 0.98 -25.78 19.79
N SER A 161 1.17 -24.67 19.04
CA SER A 161 0.83 -24.57 17.63
C SER A 161 1.72 -23.56 16.93
N VAL A 162 2.25 -23.93 15.77
CA VAL A 162 3.03 -23.04 14.92
C VAL A 162 2.15 -21.91 14.37
N GLY A 163 2.74 -20.74 14.15
CA GLY A 163 2.11 -19.63 13.46
C GLY A 163 1.96 -19.90 11.95
N ARG A 164 1.18 -19.09 11.29
CA ARG A 164 1.01 -19.15 9.84
C ARG A 164 1.85 -18.07 9.17
N PRO A 165 2.69 -18.41 8.16
CA PRO A 165 3.37 -17.42 7.33
C PRO A 165 2.40 -16.52 6.59
N GLY A 166 2.78 -15.27 6.38
CA GLY A 166 1.96 -14.31 5.66
C GLY A 166 2.38 -12.85 5.87
N LEU A 167 1.49 -11.95 5.46
CA LEU A 167 1.66 -10.51 5.64
C LEU A 167 1.14 -10.02 7.01
N ASN A 168 1.65 -8.86 7.46
CA ASN A 168 1.13 -8.13 8.61
C ASN A 168 -0.23 -7.51 8.28
N PRO A 169 -1.33 -8.00 8.86
CA PRO A 169 -2.67 -7.53 8.52
C PRO A 169 -3.07 -6.30 9.31
N VAL A 170 -3.85 -5.42 8.67
CA VAL A 170 -4.68 -4.42 9.32
C VAL A 170 -6.12 -4.67 8.88
N ARG A 171 -6.85 -5.47 9.63
CA ARG A 171 -8.25 -5.76 9.34
C ARG A 171 -9.11 -4.55 9.63
N TYR A 172 -10.19 -4.41 8.92
CA TYR A 172 -11.20 -3.37 9.12
C TYR A 172 -12.60 -3.93 8.87
N GLN A 173 -13.62 -3.19 9.29
CA GLN A 173 -15.02 -3.51 9.00
C GLN A 173 -15.69 -2.31 8.35
N THR A 174 -16.37 -2.55 7.23
CA THR A 174 -17.25 -1.56 6.61
C THR A 174 -18.64 -1.65 7.21
N TYR A 175 -19.26 -0.51 7.46
CA TYR A 175 -20.66 -0.40 7.87
C TYR A 175 -21.33 0.78 7.18
N TYR A 176 -22.66 0.71 7.11
CA TYR A 176 -23.48 1.75 6.50
C TYR A 176 -24.31 2.44 7.58
N VAL A 177 -24.22 3.75 7.63
CA VAL A 177 -25.11 4.55 8.46
C VAL A 177 -26.36 4.88 7.63
N VAL A 178 -27.53 4.62 8.21
CA VAL A 178 -28.85 4.83 7.59
C VAL A 178 -29.78 5.52 8.58
N SER A 179 -30.90 6.12 8.10
CA SER A 179 -31.88 6.69 9.01
C SER A 179 -32.57 5.60 9.88
N PRO A 180 -33.13 5.96 11.04
CA PRO A 180 -33.90 5.01 11.87
C PRO A 180 -35.04 4.30 11.10
N GLU A 181 -35.72 5.01 10.19
CA GLU A 181 -36.79 4.46 9.35
C GLU A 181 -36.27 3.47 8.35
N GLN A 182 -35.12 3.77 7.70
CA GLN A 182 -34.44 2.86 6.79
C GLN A 182 -33.94 1.61 7.53
N LEU A 183 -33.43 1.77 8.76
CA LEU A 183 -32.99 0.62 9.56
C LEU A 183 -34.20 -0.28 9.94
N ALA A 184 -35.35 0.28 10.25
CA ALA A 184 -36.57 -0.49 10.49
C ALA A 184 -37.02 -1.27 9.25
N ALA A 185 -36.96 -0.65 8.06
CA ALA A 185 -37.24 -1.33 6.79
C ALA A 185 -36.28 -2.46 6.51
N LEU A 186 -34.98 -2.27 6.75
CA LEU A 186 -33.95 -3.30 6.62
C LEU A 186 -34.21 -4.49 7.56
N ARG A 187 -34.70 -4.26 8.80
CA ARG A 187 -35.10 -5.35 9.71
C ARG A 187 -36.28 -6.15 9.17
N GLN A 188 -37.30 -5.50 8.62
CA GLN A 188 -38.43 -6.19 8.00
C GLN A 188 -37.96 -7.05 6.79
N ILE A 189 -37.11 -6.51 5.94
CA ILE A 189 -36.50 -7.25 4.84
C ILE A 189 -35.71 -8.46 5.36
N SER A 190 -34.84 -8.26 6.36
CA SER A 190 -34.03 -9.29 6.99
C SER A 190 -34.87 -10.46 7.52
N GLU A 191 -36.00 -10.16 8.16
CA GLU A 191 -36.95 -11.16 8.64
C GLU A 191 -37.62 -11.90 7.47
N SER A 192 -38.15 -11.16 6.49
CA SER A 192 -38.91 -11.72 5.35
C SER A 192 -38.10 -12.65 4.47
N VAL A 193 -36.79 -12.41 4.33
CA VAL A 193 -35.87 -13.28 3.54
C VAL A 193 -35.24 -14.39 4.39
N GLY A 194 -35.66 -14.56 5.64
CA GLY A 194 -35.17 -15.61 6.54
C GLY A 194 -33.76 -15.39 7.11
N ASN A 195 -33.19 -14.20 6.96
CA ASN A 195 -31.85 -13.90 7.49
C ASN A 195 -31.83 -13.94 9.03
N GLU A 196 -32.86 -13.42 9.69
CA GLU A 196 -32.97 -13.47 11.15
C GLU A 196 -33.10 -14.88 11.70
N ALA A 197 -33.80 -15.77 10.98
CA ALA A 197 -33.89 -17.18 11.36
C ALA A 197 -32.51 -17.88 11.25
N ARG A 198 -31.72 -17.54 10.23
CA ARG A 198 -30.33 -18.04 10.10
C ARG A 198 -29.44 -17.51 11.23
N LYS A 199 -29.55 -16.22 11.58
CA LYS A 199 -28.79 -15.64 12.71
C LYS A 199 -29.15 -16.33 14.03
N ARG A 200 -30.43 -16.47 14.36
CA ARG A 200 -30.86 -17.17 15.57
C ARG A 200 -30.24 -18.57 15.67
N ARG A 201 -30.24 -19.32 14.57
CA ARG A 201 -29.61 -20.65 14.49
C ARG A 201 -28.08 -20.58 14.70
N ALA A 202 -27.42 -19.64 14.07
CA ALA A 202 -25.96 -19.45 14.26
C ALA A 202 -25.62 -19.09 15.71
N ILE A 203 -26.42 -18.24 16.36
CA ILE A 203 -26.26 -17.88 17.78
C ILE A 203 -26.47 -19.11 18.68
N GLN A 204 -27.55 -19.88 18.45
CA GLN A 204 -27.81 -21.11 19.21
C GLN A 204 -26.68 -22.15 19.10
N ASN A 205 -26.04 -22.22 17.93
CA ASN A 205 -24.92 -23.12 17.68
C ASN A 205 -23.55 -22.54 18.15
N GLY A 206 -23.51 -21.35 18.75
CA GLY A 206 -22.27 -20.71 19.20
C GLY A 206 -21.43 -20.08 18.09
N TRP A 207 -21.93 -19.98 16.86
CA TRP A 207 -21.19 -19.46 15.70
C TRP A 207 -21.55 -18.01 15.33
N GLY A 208 -22.53 -17.42 16.02
CA GLY A 208 -23.02 -16.08 15.76
C GLY A 208 -23.10 -15.22 17.01
N ARG A 209 -23.23 -13.94 16.81
CA ARG A 209 -23.52 -12.96 17.88
C ARG A 209 -24.77 -12.18 17.52
N PRO A 210 -25.59 -11.74 18.49
CA PRO A 210 -26.72 -10.86 18.22
C PRO A 210 -26.23 -9.50 17.76
N ASP A 211 -27.04 -8.84 16.92
CA ASP A 211 -26.81 -7.43 16.58
C ASP A 211 -26.92 -6.58 17.84
N LYS A 212 -26.16 -5.49 17.89
CA LYS A 212 -26.28 -4.50 18.94
C LYS A 212 -27.58 -3.69 18.79
N VAL A 213 -27.98 -3.00 19.83
CA VAL A 213 -29.10 -2.06 19.75
C VAL A 213 -28.76 -0.96 18.74
N GLY A 214 -29.69 -0.66 17.82
CA GLY A 214 -29.46 0.31 16.76
C GLY A 214 -28.70 -0.23 15.54
N GLU A 215 -28.47 -1.55 15.45
CA GLU A 215 -27.78 -2.18 14.32
C GLU A 215 -28.64 -3.29 13.70
N VAL A 216 -28.39 -3.57 12.43
CA VAL A 216 -28.91 -4.74 11.69
C VAL A 216 -27.79 -5.25 10.79
N THR A 217 -27.54 -6.57 10.84
CA THR A 217 -26.60 -7.22 9.92
C THR A 217 -27.35 -8.09 8.91
N ILE A 218 -27.16 -7.86 7.62
CA ILE A 218 -27.77 -8.63 6.54
C ILE A 218 -26.65 -9.20 5.66
N ALA A 219 -26.60 -10.53 5.54
CA ALA A 219 -25.58 -11.21 4.73
C ALA A 219 -24.14 -10.74 4.99
N GLY A 220 -23.78 -10.51 6.26
CA GLY A 220 -22.46 -10.03 6.66
C GLY A 220 -22.28 -8.50 6.60
N THR A 221 -23.22 -7.77 6.02
CA THR A 221 -23.18 -6.31 5.92
C THR A 221 -23.88 -5.66 7.13
N ARG A 222 -23.18 -4.78 7.85
CA ARG A 222 -23.65 -4.07 9.04
C ARG A 222 -24.27 -2.73 8.66
N PHE A 223 -25.50 -2.46 9.13
CA PHE A 223 -26.20 -1.19 9.03
C PHE A 223 -26.45 -0.64 10.44
N VAL A 224 -26.25 0.66 10.62
CA VAL A 224 -26.33 1.36 11.91
C VAL A 224 -27.24 2.57 11.74
N ALA A 225 -28.13 2.81 12.70
CA ALA A 225 -28.94 4.05 12.71
C ALA A 225 -28.06 5.25 13.04
N GLY A 226 -28.21 6.35 12.29
CA GLY A 226 -27.48 7.58 12.55
C GLY A 226 -28.00 8.77 11.74
N GLU A 227 -27.51 9.95 12.09
CA GLU A 227 -27.96 11.23 11.49
C GLU A 227 -27.31 11.53 10.14
N ARG A 228 -26.13 10.96 9.87
CA ARG A 228 -25.36 11.21 8.64
C ARG A 228 -25.24 9.92 7.83
N PRO A 229 -26.18 9.65 6.92
CA PRO A 229 -26.10 8.46 6.05
C PRO A 229 -24.81 8.44 5.25
N GLY A 230 -24.21 7.26 5.13
CA GLY A 230 -22.95 7.09 4.41
C GLY A 230 -22.29 5.75 4.65
N THR A 231 -21.16 5.55 3.98
CA THR A 231 -20.28 4.38 4.16
C THR A 231 -19.15 4.77 5.09
N TYR A 232 -18.96 3.98 6.13
CA TYR A 232 -17.91 4.18 7.12
C TYR A 232 -17.11 2.90 7.29
N THR A 233 -15.88 3.06 7.77
CA THR A 233 -15.01 1.95 8.07
C THR A 233 -14.40 2.12 9.46
N GLU A 234 -14.19 1.04 10.17
CA GLU A 234 -13.51 1.04 11.47
C GLU A 234 -12.42 -0.03 11.49
N VAL A 235 -11.25 0.31 12.02
CA VAL A 235 -10.12 -0.60 12.13
C VAL A 235 -10.35 -1.66 13.20
N ASN A 236 -9.84 -2.87 12.97
CA ASN A 236 -9.80 -3.91 13.99
C ASN A 236 -8.82 -3.50 15.11
N GLN A 237 -9.31 -3.45 16.34
CA GLN A 237 -8.56 -2.93 17.48
C GLN A 237 -7.37 -3.81 17.87
N ASP A 238 -7.46 -5.13 17.70
CA ASP A 238 -6.33 -6.04 18.00
C ASP A 238 -5.17 -5.80 17.02
N ASP A 239 -5.48 -5.54 15.75
CA ASP A 239 -4.46 -5.23 14.74
C ASP A 239 -3.86 -3.85 14.96
N LEU A 240 -4.68 -2.85 15.29
CA LEU A 240 -4.21 -1.50 15.62
C LEU A 240 -3.26 -1.54 16.83
N GLN A 241 -3.71 -2.10 17.94
CA GLN A 241 -2.91 -2.18 19.18
C GLN A 241 -1.64 -3.02 18.99
N GLY A 242 -1.75 -4.11 18.21
CA GLY A 242 -0.60 -4.94 17.88
C GLY A 242 0.47 -4.15 17.10
N ASN A 243 0.08 -3.38 16.08
CA ASN A 243 1.02 -2.56 15.30
C ASN A 243 1.59 -1.40 16.13
N VAL A 244 0.75 -0.66 16.88
CA VAL A 244 1.17 0.43 17.78
C VAL A 244 2.25 -0.04 18.77
N LYS A 245 2.08 -1.24 19.36
CA LYS A 245 3.08 -1.81 20.26
C LYS A 245 4.44 -2.01 19.56
N TRP A 246 4.46 -2.57 18.37
CA TRP A 246 5.69 -2.80 17.61
C TRP A 246 6.33 -1.48 17.11
N ILE A 247 5.53 -0.48 16.74
CA ILE A 247 6.02 0.86 16.40
C ILE A 247 6.69 1.51 17.62
N SER A 248 6.04 1.47 18.79
CA SER A 248 6.60 2.04 20.02
C SER A 248 7.90 1.32 20.44
N ASP A 249 8.03 0.02 20.15
CA ASP A 249 9.27 -0.71 20.38
C ASP A 249 10.36 -0.29 19.40
N ALA A 250 10.04 -0.17 18.11
CA ALA A 250 10.95 0.30 17.08
C ALA A 250 11.49 1.71 17.38
N LYS A 251 10.61 2.63 17.85
CA LYS A 251 11.02 4.01 18.22
C LYS A 251 12.03 4.06 19.37
N ARG A 252 12.00 3.08 20.28
CA ARG A 252 12.99 2.97 21.35
C ARG A 252 14.34 2.41 20.90
N GLN A 253 14.39 1.81 19.70
CA GLN A 253 15.56 1.11 19.17
C GLN A 253 16.12 1.78 17.90
N SER A 254 15.55 2.90 17.46
CA SER A 254 15.98 3.61 16.26
C SER A 254 15.83 5.13 16.40
N ASP A 255 16.59 5.85 15.60
CA ASP A 255 16.60 7.30 15.54
C ASP A 255 15.42 7.83 14.69
N PHE A 256 15.04 7.06 13.67
CA PHE A 256 14.01 7.41 12.69
C PHE A 256 13.14 6.20 12.37
N VAL A 257 11.82 6.35 12.39
CA VAL A 257 10.88 5.27 12.12
C VAL A 257 10.06 5.56 10.86
N VAL A 258 10.14 4.66 9.88
CA VAL A 258 9.29 4.66 8.69
C VAL A 258 8.23 3.57 8.83
N TYR A 259 6.99 3.94 8.60
CA TYR A 259 5.87 3.01 8.54
C TYR A 259 5.23 3.02 7.17
N SER A 260 5.05 1.84 6.59
CA SER A 260 4.44 1.66 5.28
C SER A 260 3.07 0.98 5.38
N MET A 261 2.10 1.47 4.63
CA MET A 261 0.74 0.92 4.63
C MET A 261 0.19 0.73 3.22
N HIS A 262 -0.14 -0.52 2.86
CA HIS A 262 -0.81 -0.85 1.61
C HIS A 262 -2.31 -0.95 1.82
N TRP A 263 -3.10 -0.09 1.17
CA TRP A 263 -4.55 0.01 1.31
C TRP A 263 -5.25 0.51 0.05
N HIS A 264 -6.20 -0.27 -0.45
CA HIS A 264 -7.01 0.12 -1.62
C HIS A 264 -8.30 0.84 -1.24
N GLU A 265 -8.74 0.71 0.01
CA GLU A 265 -10.02 1.20 0.49
C GLU A 265 -10.12 2.71 0.27
N GLY A 266 -11.26 3.13 -0.27
CA GLY A 266 -11.58 4.55 -0.52
C GLY A 266 -12.78 5.02 0.29
N GLY A 267 -12.93 6.34 0.37
CA GLY A 267 -14.15 6.99 0.84
C GLY A 267 -15.24 6.99 -0.24
N SER A 268 -15.89 8.12 -0.44
CA SER A 268 -16.91 8.28 -1.50
C SER A 268 -16.32 8.29 -2.91
N THR A 269 -15.05 8.62 -3.04
CA THR A 269 -14.28 8.49 -4.28
C THR A 269 -13.00 7.70 -4.04
N PRO A 270 -12.39 7.11 -5.07
CA PRO A 270 -11.12 6.39 -4.92
C PRO A 270 -9.97 7.26 -4.39
N GLU A 271 -10.01 8.56 -4.67
CA GLU A 271 -9.01 9.55 -4.24
C GLU A 271 -9.13 9.90 -2.75
N GLN A 272 -10.31 9.73 -2.15
CA GLN A 272 -10.50 9.95 -0.72
C GLN A 272 -10.08 8.71 0.08
N PRO A 273 -9.27 8.87 1.14
CA PRO A 273 -9.01 7.77 2.09
C PRO A 273 -10.30 7.29 2.77
N ALA A 274 -10.38 6.00 3.09
CA ALA A 274 -11.44 5.46 3.92
C ALA A 274 -11.34 6.00 5.37
N THR A 275 -12.44 5.99 6.14
CA THR A 275 -12.46 6.63 7.47
C THR A 275 -11.44 6.03 8.44
N PHE A 276 -11.22 4.72 8.43
CA PHE A 276 -10.25 4.09 9.32
C PHE A 276 -8.78 4.45 8.99
N HIS A 277 -8.48 4.95 7.79
CA HIS A 277 -7.13 5.35 7.42
C HIS A 277 -6.62 6.50 8.29
N PHE A 278 -7.49 7.46 8.61
CA PHE A 278 -7.15 8.60 9.47
C PHE A 278 -6.80 8.12 10.88
N ASP A 279 -7.71 7.36 11.51
CA ASP A 279 -7.51 6.84 12.86
C ASP A 279 -6.23 5.99 12.96
N TYR A 280 -5.99 5.17 11.93
CA TYR A 280 -4.82 4.29 11.90
C TYR A 280 -3.51 5.05 11.71
N ALA A 281 -3.45 5.97 10.74
CA ALA A 281 -2.25 6.75 10.46
C ALA A 281 -1.89 7.66 11.65
N HIS A 282 -2.88 8.34 12.24
CA HIS A 282 -2.66 9.16 13.42
C HIS A 282 -2.15 8.33 14.61
N ALA A 283 -2.76 7.18 14.90
CA ALA A 283 -2.27 6.29 15.96
C ALA A 283 -0.84 5.79 15.73
N CYS A 284 -0.44 5.57 14.47
CA CYS A 284 0.94 5.23 14.13
C CYS A 284 1.91 6.39 14.41
N ILE A 285 1.56 7.62 14.03
CA ILE A 285 2.36 8.82 14.33
C ILE A 285 2.46 9.03 15.85
N ASP A 286 1.35 8.92 16.57
CA ASP A 286 1.31 9.04 18.04
C ASP A 286 2.19 7.98 18.74
N ALA A 287 2.33 6.81 18.12
CA ALA A 287 3.20 5.73 18.61
C ALA A 287 4.69 5.93 18.31
N GLY A 288 5.06 6.92 17.48
CA GLY A 288 6.45 7.29 17.22
C GLY A 288 6.94 7.15 15.78
N VAL A 289 6.04 7.00 14.80
CA VAL A 289 6.40 7.04 13.37
C VAL A 289 6.83 8.46 12.99
N ASP A 290 7.94 8.59 12.28
CA ASP A 290 8.46 9.87 11.77
C ASP A 290 8.04 10.14 10.32
N ALA A 291 7.74 9.10 9.54
CA ALA A 291 7.15 9.20 8.21
C ALA A 291 6.20 8.03 7.94
N PHE A 292 4.96 8.34 7.59
CA PHE A 292 3.93 7.35 7.21
C PHE A 292 3.71 7.38 5.70
N ILE A 293 3.91 6.22 5.03
CA ILE A 293 3.87 6.11 3.56
C ILE A 293 2.79 5.13 3.14
N GLY A 294 1.69 5.65 2.61
CA GLY A 294 0.59 4.89 2.03
C GLY A 294 0.77 4.65 0.53
N HIS A 295 0.24 3.53 0.06
CA HIS A 295 0.20 3.11 -1.34
C HIS A 295 -0.90 2.05 -1.54
N GLY A 296 -1.11 1.55 -2.78
CA GLY A 296 -2.08 0.50 -3.08
C GLY A 296 -3.15 0.88 -4.11
N PRO A 297 -3.88 2.01 -4.01
CA PRO A 297 -4.95 2.33 -4.95
C PRO A 297 -4.45 2.68 -6.36
N HIS A 298 -3.14 2.66 -6.58
CA HIS A 298 -2.46 3.00 -7.83
C HIS A 298 -2.68 4.44 -8.33
N ILE A 299 -3.23 5.29 -7.48
CA ILE A 299 -3.47 6.72 -7.72
C ILE A 299 -2.95 7.53 -6.55
N MET A 300 -2.64 8.79 -6.78
CA MET A 300 -2.30 9.70 -5.69
C MET A 300 -3.50 9.97 -4.79
N ARG A 301 -3.25 10.03 -3.48
CA ARG A 301 -4.12 10.61 -2.45
C ARG A 301 -3.40 11.75 -1.76
N GLY A 302 -4.13 12.54 -0.98
CA GLY A 302 -3.58 13.73 -0.34
C GLY A 302 -2.45 13.45 0.65
N ILE A 303 -1.77 14.52 1.02
CA ILE A 303 -0.69 14.55 2.01
C ILE A 303 -1.21 15.33 3.22
N GLU A 304 -1.01 14.78 4.40
CA GLU A 304 -1.28 15.43 5.68
C GLU A 304 0.02 15.65 6.44
N ILE A 305 0.15 16.80 7.08
CA ILE A 305 1.19 17.05 8.08
C ILE A 305 0.52 16.97 9.45
N TYR A 306 0.67 15.84 10.13
CA TYR A 306 0.10 15.59 11.45
C TYR A 306 1.19 15.62 12.52
N GLN A 307 1.06 16.50 13.49
CA GLN A 307 2.08 16.74 14.55
C GLN A 307 3.50 16.96 13.98
N GLY A 308 3.61 17.69 12.87
CA GLY A 308 4.89 17.95 12.21
C GLY A 308 5.45 16.75 11.42
N LYS A 309 4.73 15.64 11.30
CA LYS A 309 5.14 14.42 10.59
C LYS A 309 4.31 14.24 9.32
N PRO A 310 4.91 13.79 8.21
CA PRO A 310 4.19 13.61 6.96
C PRO A 310 3.44 12.27 6.93
N ILE A 311 2.18 12.32 6.52
CA ILE A 311 1.35 11.18 6.16
C ILE A 311 1.04 11.30 4.66
N PHE A 312 1.61 10.41 3.87
CA PHE A 312 1.28 10.24 2.45
C PHE A 312 0.19 9.19 2.33
N TYR A 313 -1.06 9.56 2.05
CA TYR A 313 -2.16 8.59 1.98
C TYR A 313 -2.08 7.66 0.75
N SER A 314 -1.48 8.10 -0.34
CA SER A 314 -0.98 7.26 -1.42
C SER A 314 -0.08 8.06 -2.37
N LEU A 315 1.06 7.49 -2.70
CA LEU A 315 1.97 8.06 -3.71
C LEU A 315 1.65 7.60 -5.15
N GLY A 316 0.70 6.66 -5.33
CA GLY A 316 0.38 6.09 -6.64
C GLY A 316 1.43 5.07 -7.11
N ASN A 317 1.46 4.81 -8.42
CA ASN A 317 2.46 3.94 -9.03
C ASN A 317 3.78 4.67 -9.25
N PHE A 318 4.91 3.98 -9.06
CA PHE A 318 6.22 4.50 -9.45
C PHE A 318 6.86 3.74 -10.61
N VAL A 319 6.83 2.40 -10.59
CA VAL A 319 7.10 1.56 -11.76
C VAL A 319 5.90 0.63 -11.96
N PHE A 320 5.27 0.68 -13.12
CA PHE A 320 4.06 -0.10 -13.35
C PHE A 320 4.09 -0.84 -14.68
N GLN A 321 4.74 -2.02 -14.68
CA GLN A 321 4.98 -2.85 -15.87
C GLN A 321 4.17 -4.16 -15.83
N ASN A 322 2.99 -4.15 -15.20
CA ASN A 322 2.15 -5.34 -15.02
C ASN A 322 1.72 -5.99 -16.35
N GLU A 323 1.65 -5.23 -17.44
CA GLU A 323 1.20 -5.73 -18.75
C GLU A 323 2.29 -6.53 -19.51
N THR A 324 3.45 -6.70 -18.91
CA THR A 324 4.58 -7.43 -19.51
C THR A 324 5.07 -8.58 -18.62
N VAL A 325 4.16 -9.14 -17.81
CA VAL A 325 4.39 -10.40 -17.08
C VAL A 325 4.63 -11.54 -18.06
N ARG A 326 5.48 -12.49 -17.67
CA ARG A 326 5.85 -13.62 -18.54
C ARG A 326 4.80 -14.71 -18.58
N LYS A 327 4.08 -14.95 -17.48
CA LYS A 327 3.09 -16.02 -17.31
C LYS A 327 1.97 -15.56 -16.41
N LEU A 328 0.79 -16.11 -16.65
CA LEU A 328 -0.39 -15.97 -15.79
C LEU A 328 -0.99 -17.37 -15.57
N PRO A 329 -1.65 -17.63 -14.43
CA PRO A 329 -2.32 -18.91 -14.20
C PRO A 329 -3.56 -19.07 -15.09
N ALA A 330 -3.99 -20.31 -15.29
CA ALA A 330 -5.12 -20.66 -16.14
C ALA A 330 -6.42 -19.93 -15.74
N ASP A 331 -6.67 -19.81 -14.44
CA ASP A 331 -7.86 -19.14 -13.88
C ASP A 331 -8.05 -17.71 -14.40
N VAL A 332 -6.97 -17.01 -14.72
CA VAL A 332 -7.02 -15.65 -15.26
C VAL A 332 -7.58 -15.65 -16.68
N TYR A 333 -7.17 -16.61 -17.51
CA TYR A 333 -7.65 -16.75 -18.87
C TYR A 333 -9.12 -17.21 -18.89
N GLU A 334 -9.47 -18.20 -18.08
CA GLU A 334 -10.85 -18.70 -17.95
C GLU A 334 -11.82 -17.59 -17.53
N LYS A 335 -11.48 -16.80 -16.52
CA LYS A 335 -12.29 -15.64 -16.05
C LYS A 335 -12.55 -14.61 -17.15
N THR A 336 -11.69 -14.51 -18.15
CA THR A 336 -11.83 -13.59 -19.29
C THR A 336 -12.37 -14.24 -20.55
N GLY A 337 -12.71 -15.54 -20.51
CA GLY A 337 -13.23 -16.32 -21.64
C GLY A 337 -12.17 -16.55 -22.73
N LEU A 338 -10.90 -16.65 -22.32
CA LEU A 338 -9.78 -17.01 -23.19
C LEU A 338 -9.44 -18.51 -22.99
N ASP A 339 -8.95 -19.13 -24.04
CA ASP A 339 -8.53 -20.53 -23.99
C ASP A 339 -7.09 -20.67 -23.44
N HIS A 340 -6.63 -21.91 -23.28
CA HIS A 340 -5.32 -22.21 -22.72
C HIS A 340 -4.13 -21.99 -23.70
N TYR A 341 -4.39 -21.58 -24.93
CA TYR A 341 -3.36 -21.14 -25.89
C TYR A 341 -3.12 -19.64 -25.84
N ALA A 342 -4.01 -18.89 -25.17
CA ALA A 342 -3.87 -17.45 -25.04
C ALA A 342 -2.59 -17.06 -24.27
N THR A 343 -2.02 -15.94 -24.66
CA THR A 343 -0.82 -15.37 -24.05
C THR A 343 -1.18 -14.28 -23.02
N PRO A 344 -0.26 -13.85 -22.16
CA PRO A 344 -0.48 -12.68 -21.31
C PRO A 344 -0.87 -11.42 -22.11
N ALA A 345 -0.35 -11.24 -23.33
CA ALA A 345 -0.73 -10.12 -24.19
C ALA A 345 -2.22 -10.16 -24.58
N ASP A 346 -2.71 -11.34 -24.99
CA ASP A 346 -4.13 -11.54 -25.30
C ASP A 346 -5.05 -11.24 -24.11
N TYR A 347 -4.61 -11.65 -22.90
CA TYR A 347 -5.31 -11.32 -21.66
C TYR A 347 -5.41 -9.82 -21.43
N TYR A 348 -4.30 -9.06 -21.55
CA TYR A 348 -4.33 -7.62 -21.35
C TYR A 348 -5.12 -6.89 -22.42
N ASP A 349 -5.06 -7.33 -23.66
CA ASP A 349 -5.88 -6.78 -24.75
C ASP A 349 -7.37 -7.00 -24.48
N ARG A 350 -7.75 -8.21 -24.06
CA ARG A 350 -9.12 -8.55 -23.69
C ARG A 350 -9.60 -7.75 -22.48
N ARG A 351 -8.80 -7.67 -21.41
CA ARG A 351 -9.12 -6.94 -20.17
C ARG A 351 -9.30 -5.44 -20.40
N SER A 352 -8.44 -4.84 -21.20
CA SER A 352 -8.44 -3.39 -21.46
C SER A 352 -9.28 -2.98 -22.66
N LEU A 353 -9.84 -3.91 -23.43
CA LEU A 353 -10.47 -3.65 -24.74
C LEU A 353 -9.54 -2.85 -25.67
N GLY A 354 -8.29 -3.26 -25.81
CA GLY A 354 -7.30 -2.55 -26.58
C GLY A 354 -6.99 -1.15 -26.01
N ASP A 355 -6.75 -1.07 -24.72
CA ASP A 355 -6.43 0.16 -23.99
C ASP A 355 -7.58 1.19 -23.86
N GLN A 356 -8.84 0.77 -24.11
CA GLN A 356 -10.00 1.65 -24.01
C GLN A 356 -10.65 1.69 -22.62
N ARG A 357 -10.24 0.80 -21.69
CA ARG A 357 -10.76 0.78 -20.31
C ARG A 357 -9.67 0.36 -19.30
N GLY A 358 -9.97 0.58 -18.01
CA GLY A 358 -9.08 0.25 -16.90
C GLY A 358 -7.89 1.19 -16.83
N PHE A 359 -6.77 0.70 -16.33
CA PHE A 359 -5.57 1.50 -16.11
C PHE A 359 -5.06 2.19 -17.37
N PRO A 360 -4.96 1.52 -18.55
CA PRO A 360 -4.45 2.15 -19.75
C PRO A 360 -5.25 3.36 -20.25
N ALA A 361 -6.55 3.41 -19.92
CA ALA A 361 -7.47 4.45 -20.39
C ALA A 361 -7.52 5.70 -19.48
N GLN A 362 -6.83 5.71 -18.35
CA GLN A 362 -6.97 6.77 -17.35
C GLN A 362 -5.60 7.29 -16.89
N ALA A 363 -5.33 8.58 -17.13
CA ALA A 363 -4.05 9.23 -16.84
C ALA A 363 -3.62 9.09 -15.37
N LYS A 364 -4.56 9.16 -14.44
CA LYS A 364 -4.31 9.13 -12.98
C LYS A 364 -3.52 7.91 -12.48
N TYR A 365 -3.54 6.79 -13.21
CA TYR A 365 -2.76 5.58 -12.87
C TYR A 365 -1.31 5.64 -13.37
N TRP A 366 -0.96 6.68 -14.15
CA TRP A 366 0.33 6.89 -14.78
C TRP A 366 1.00 8.19 -14.30
N GLU A 367 0.47 8.75 -13.22
CA GLU A 367 0.92 10.00 -12.60
C GLU A 367 1.20 9.75 -11.11
N SER A 368 2.28 10.34 -10.60
CA SER A 368 2.76 10.12 -9.23
C SER A 368 3.57 11.33 -8.77
N VAL A 369 3.96 11.33 -7.50
CA VAL A 369 4.98 12.23 -6.96
C VAL A 369 6.02 11.43 -6.21
N LEU A 370 7.28 11.90 -6.25
CA LEU A 370 8.38 11.42 -5.42
C LEU A 370 8.66 12.48 -4.36
N PRO A 371 8.24 12.29 -3.09
CA PRO A 371 8.62 13.16 -2.00
C PRO A 371 10.09 12.97 -1.64
N LYS A 372 10.76 14.10 -1.40
CA LYS A 372 12.08 14.19 -0.77
C LYS A 372 11.93 15.03 0.48
N CYS A 373 12.04 14.40 1.64
CA CYS A 373 11.86 15.00 2.95
C CYS A 373 13.19 15.10 3.66
N ARG A 374 13.54 16.29 4.14
CA ARG A 374 14.75 16.53 4.92
C ARG A 374 14.38 16.76 6.38
N TYR A 375 15.03 16.02 7.24
CA TYR A 375 14.88 16.11 8.69
C TYR A 375 16.15 16.68 9.30
N GLN A 376 16.00 17.59 10.27
CA GLN A 376 17.09 18.14 11.07
C GLN A 376 16.75 18.00 12.54
N GLY A 377 17.65 17.41 13.32
CA GLY A 377 17.39 17.16 14.73
C GLY A 377 16.13 16.32 14.98
N GLY A 378 15.75 15.45 14.04
CA GLY A 378 14.53 14.64 14.10
C GLY A 378 13.24 15.34 13.65
N GLU A 379 13.27 16.64 13.33
CA GLU A 379 12.12 17.40 12.86
C GLU A 379 12.13 17.55 11.34
N LEU A 380 10.94 17.41 10.72
CA LEU A 380 10.77 17.67 9.29
C LEU A 380 10.95 19.15 9.00
N VAL A 381 11.95 19.52 8.19
CA VAL A 381 12.25 20.92 7.85
C VAL A 381 12.02 21.26 6.39
N GLU A 382 11.88 20.26 5.54
CA GLU A 382 11.60 20.43 4.11
C GLU A 382 10.92 19.19 3.54
N CYS A 383 9.92 19.36 2.69
CA CYS A 383 9.31 18.30 1.91
C CYS A 383 9.06 18.80 0.48
N LEU A 384 9.84 18.28 -0.45
CA LEU A 384 9.79 18.60 -1.89
C LEU A 384 9.08 17.46 -2.62
N LEU A 385 8.18 17.78 -3.56
CA LEU A 385 7.41 16.83 -4.34
C LEU A 385 7.82 16.92 -5.81
N TYR A 386 8.52 15.92 -6.28
CA TYR A 386 8.93 15.82 -7.68
C TYR A 386 7.82 15.13 -8.49
N PRO A 387 7.22 15.79 -9.50
CA PRO A 387 6.15 15.20 -10.30
C PRO A 387 6.69 14.11 -11.22
N VAL A 388 6.02 12.96 -11.24
CA VAL A 388 6.44 11.76 -11.97
C VAL A 388 5.37 11.36 -12.98
N THR A 389 5.78 11.00 -14.18
CA THR A 389 4.94 10.36 -15.21
C THR A 389 5.44 8.98 -15.58
N LEU A 390 4.52 8.05 -15.75
CA LEU A 390 4.81 6.68 -16.20
C LEU A 390 4.48 6.48 -17.69
N GLY A 391 4.23 7.56 -18.43
CA GLY A 391 4.03 7.54 -19.87
C GLY A 391 2.62 7.14 -20.30
N PHE A 392 1.58 7.77 -19.74
CA PHE A 392 0.20 7.64 -20.24
C PHE A 392 0.10 7.80 -21.75
N GLY A 393 -0.68 6.95 -22.41
CA GLY A 393 -0.86 6.96 -23.89
C GLY A 393 0.34 6.42 -24.69
N LYS A 394 1.44 6.02 -24.03
CA LYS A 394 2.57 5.35 -24.70
C LYS A 394 2.26 3.86 -24.92
N ARG A 395 2.98 3.25 -25.87
CA ARG A 395 2.88 1.81 -26.12
C ARG A 395 3.25 1.00 -24.88
N ARG A 396 2.65 -0.17 -24.68
CA ARG A 396 2.89 -1.13 -23.58
C ARG A 396 4.39 -1.41 -23.34
N THR A 397 5.19 -1.46 -24.39
CA THR A 397 6.64 -1.67 -24.31
C THR A 397 7.43 -0.49 -23.75
N VAL A 398 6.80 0.69 -23.63
CA VAL A 398 7.43 1.94 -23.18
C VAL A 398 6.85 2.43 -21.87
N ARG A 399 5.51 2.40 -21.74
CA ARG A 399 4.82 2.89 -20.51
C ARG A 399 5.15 2.06 -19.29
N GLY A 400 4.87 2.59 -18.12
CA GLY A 400 5.14 1.97 -16.81
C GLY A 400 6.55 2.23 -16.28
N ARG A 401 7.33 3.06 -16.97
CA ARG A 401 8.66 3.50 -16.58
C ARG A 401 8.58 4.93 -16.03
N PRO A 402 9.11 5.21 -14.82
CA PRO A 402 9.01 6.53 -14.22
C PRO A 402 9.92 7.53 -14.94
N MET A 403 9.44 8.76 -15.11
CA MET A 403 10.22 9.89 -15.62
C MET A 403 9.82 11.14 -14.86
N LEU A 404 10.74 12.06 -14.65
CA LEU A 404 10.40 13.37 -14.13
C LEU A 404 9.49 14.09 -15.13
N ALA A 405 8.28 14.46 -14.70
CA ALA A 405 7.37 15.24 -15.53
C ALA A 405 7.89 16.69 -15.63
N LYS A 406 7.66 17.32 -16.79
CA LYS A 406 8.12 18.70 -17.07
C LYS A 406 6.99 19.50 -17.74
N GLY A 407 7.08 20.83 -17.67
CA GLY A 407 6.12 21.74 -18.29
C GLY A 407 4.69 21.56 -17.76
N ASP A 408 3.71 21.63 -18.66
CA ASP A 408 2.28 21.57 -18.33
C ASP A 408 1.88 20.29 -17.58
N LEU A 409 2.49 19.15 -17.91
CA LEU A 409 2.22 17.89 -17.23
C LEU A 409 2.70 17.91 -15.77
N ALA A 410 3.86 18.51 -15.50
CA ALA A 410 4.36 18.69 -14.14
C ALA A 410 3.41 19.56 -13.33
N GLU A 411 2.96 20.66 -13.90
CA GLU A 411 2.03 21.59 -13.27
C GLU A 411 0.66 20.92 -13.00
N GLN A 412 0.17 20.12 -13.94
CA GLN A 412 -1.08 19.34 -13.78
C GLN A 412 -0.99 18.37 -12.60
N ILE A 413 0.09 17.56 -12.52
CA ILE A 413 0.31 16.60 -11.45
C ILE A 413 0.40 17.32 -10.10
N LEU A 414 1.13 18.43 -10.03
CA LEU A 414 1.29 19.22 -8.81
C LEU A 414 -0.02 19.88 -8.38
N LYS A 415 -0.82 20.42 -9.31
CA LYS A 415 -2.15 20.95 -8.99
C LYS A 415 -3.08 19.88 -8.45
N GLN A 416 -2.99 18.66 -8.97
CA GLN A 416 -3.79 17.54 -8.46
C GLN A 416 -3.42 17.20 -7.01
N ILE A 417 -2.13 17.04 -6.67
CA ILE A 417 -1.74 16.74 -5.30
C ILE A 417 -2.07 17.90 -4.33
N ILE A 418 -2.01 19.15 -4.77
CA ILE A 418 -2.46 20.32 -4.01
C ILE A 418 -3.96 20.19 -3.66
N GLN A 419 -4.80 19.89 -4.65
CA GLN A 419 -6.24 19.72 -4.46
C GLN A 419 -6.55 18.54 -3.52
N LEU A 420 -5.85 17.42 -3.67
CA LEU A 420 -6.02 16.24 -2.82
C LEU A 420 -5.57 16.48 -1.37
N SER A 421 -4.61 17.38 -1.15
CA SER A 421 -4.06 17.70 0.18
C SER A 421 -4.81 18.82 0.91
N ALA A 422 -5.58 19.63 0.18
CA ALA A 422 -6.33 20.75 0.74
C ALA A 422 -7.30 20.36 1.88
N PRO A 423 -8.03 19.21 1.83
CA PRO A 423 -8.89 18.78 2.93
C PRO A 423 -8.17 18.54 4.26
N PHE A 424 -6.85 18.31 4.23
CA PHE A 424 -6.00 18.11 5.41
C PHE A 424 -5.37 19.41 5.93
N GLY A 425 -5.63 20.53 5.27
CA GLY A 425 -5.01 21.82 5.59
C GLY A 425 -3.55 21.96 5.13
N THR A 426 -3.01 20.96 4.43
CA THR A 426 -1.63 20.99 3.93
C THR A 426 -1.51 21.96 2.77
N GLN A 427 -0.67 22.96 2.90
CA GLN A 427 -0.39 23.96 1.89
C GLN A 427 0.83 23.55 1.06
N ILE A 428 0.68 23.54 -0.26
CA ILE A 428 1.75 23.20 -1.19
C ILE A 428 1.84 24.31 -2.25
N SER A 429 3.02 24.90 -2.41
CA SER A 429 3.32 25.83 -3.49
C SER A 429 4.05 25.13 -4.63
N ILE A 430 3.95 25.68 -5.85
CA ILE A 430 4.74 25.21 -6.99
C ILE A 430 5.89 26.19 -7.23
N GLU A 431 7.11 25.68 -7.11
CA GLU A 431 8.34 26.46 -7.26
C GLU A 431 9.28 25.73 -8.23
N ASN A 432 9.63 26.35 -9.35
CA ASN A 432 10.53 25.77 -10.36
C ASN A 432 10.10 24.37 -10.87
N GLY A 433 8.78 24.11 -10.98
CA GLY A 433 8.24 22.83 -11.44
C GLY A 433 8.27 21.71 -10.37
N ILE A 434 8.48 22.05 -9.09
CA ILE A 434 8.50 21.16 -7.93
C ILE A 434 7.45 21.66 -6.94
N GLY A 435 6.75 20.73 -6.26
CA GLY A 435 5.87 21.06 -5.15
C GLY A 435 6.70 21.27 -3.87
N VAL A 436 6.39 22.33 -3.13
CA VAL A 436 7.02 22.63 -1.83
C VAL A 436 5.94 22.63 -0.77
N VAL A 437 6.01 21.68 0.16
CA VAL A 437 5.07 21.59 1.29
C VAL A 437 5.46 22.66 2.32
N ARG A 438 4.51 23.47 2.76
CA ARG A 438 4.68 24.42 3.86
C ARG A 438 4.51 23.67 5.19
N LEU A 439 5.51 23.79 6.07
CA LEU A 439 5.59 23.14 7.38
C LEU A 439 5.23 24.10 8.50
#